data_88ac36a9d0d4e8966d92f6c36e858b0b
#
_entry.id   88ac36a9d0d4e8966d92f6c36e858b0b
#
_cell.length_a   1.000
_cell.length_b   1.000
_cell.length_c   1.000
_cell.angle_alpha   90.00
_cell.angle_beta   90.00
_cell.angle_gamma   90.00
#
_symmetry.space_group_name_H-M   'P 1'
#
loop_
_entity.id
_entity.type
_entity.pdbx_description
1 polymer ?
#
loop_
_entity_poly.entity_id
_entity_poly.type
_entity_poly.pdbx_seq_one_letter_code
_entity_poly.pdbx_strand_id
1 'polypeptide(L)'
;SLGEAVSLGLRRNYNIRSLKLQRVREKFDLFVADDMFNPKLKLIGTHKLSKGSVDSSRATGIGPSVSLLGEYGSNVELSWNQEFNATRNSGDLSSNGLALTLTQPLLRGAGKNVTTAPLRLAKLAEQVNQLNLKASVSQTIYEIIAAYRVLLKTQNQVTIATQALERAVALLKVNKQLITAGRVAEFDVVQIEADIASQELAVEDAKNQLEASRLLLLKLLALDLSTPVRASDSLRVTRLELDQATAFKVAQAKQPQYLSTIVQSEQASINLLLAKDKVRWDFSLVAGASQQRDQHSLNGSARAWDTYAGLKLEIPINDLSTRQGKVHAQTALEQQQLLLEEARVDLQRQTTDAVRSLNTQWRQLEISQRVMDLSRRKLAIENDKLNAGRSSNFQIISFESDLRAAEEANLSAKISYLDARSQLDVLLGVMLESWEISLESF
;
A
#
# COMPACT_ATOMS: atom_id res chain seq x y z
N SER A 1 -9.30 -13.52 20.17
CA SER A 1 -7.82 -13.58 20.15
C SER A 1 -7.24 -12.65 19.10
N LEU A 2 -5.95 -12.35 19.18
CA LEU A 2 -5.22 -11.54 18.20
C LEU A 2 -5.24 -12.18 16.81
N GLY A 3 -5.06 -13.50 16.72
CA GLY A 3 -5.11 -14.22 15.45
C GLY A 3 -6.47 -14.12 14.76
N GLU A 4 -7.56 -14.21 15.51
CA GLU A 4 -8.92 -13.99 14.99
C GLU A 4 -9.12 -12.55 14.52
N ALA A 5 -8.63 -11.55 15.25
CA ALA A 5 -8.71 -10.15 14.84
C ALA A 5 -7.98 -9.90 13.51
N VAL A 6 -6.75 -10.45 13.34
CA VAL A 6 -5.99 -10.36 12.10
C VAL A 6 -6.73 -11.07 10.95
N SER A 7 -7.23 -12.29 11.16
CA SER A 7 -7.95 -13.05 10.13
C SER A 7 -9.26 -12.37 9.71
N LEU A 8 -9.98 -11.79 10.66
CA LEU A 8 -11.21 -11.04 10.41
C LEU A 8 -10.92 -9.73 9.66
N GLY A 9 -9.84 -9.03 10.05
CA GLY A 9 -9.39 -7.84 9.36
C GLY A 9 -9.02 -8.10 7.90
N LEU A 10 -8.29 -9.18 7.60
CA LEU A 10 -7.96 -9.58 6.24
C LEU A 10 -9.19 -9.84 5.37
N ARG A 11 -10.28 -10.31 5.97
CA ARG A 11 -11.53 -10.60 5.24
C ARG A 11 -12.44 -9.39 5.08
N ARG A 12 -12.52 -8.49 6.06
CA ARG A 12 -13.55 -7.46 6.14
C ARG A 12 -13.04 -6.03 6.03
N ASN A 13 -11.78 -5.75 6.41
CA ASN A 13 -11.24 -4.40 6.42
C ASN A 13 -11.44 -3.69 5.07
N TYR A 14 -11.91 -2.45 5.11
CA TYR A 14 -12.22 -1.68 3.90
C TYR A 14 -10.99 -1.41 3.04
N ASN A 15 -9.83 -1.15 3.66
CA ASN A 15 -8.58 -0.94 2.93
C ASN A 15 -8.16 -2.21 2.18
N ILE A 16 -8.21 -3.38 2.84
CA ILE A 16 -7.92 -4.68 2.20
C ILE A 16 -8.86 -4.95 1.04
N ARG A 17 -10.15 -4.67 1.19
CA ARG A 17 -11.13 -4.81 0.10
C ARG A 17 -10.85 -3.87 -1.07
N SER A 18 -10.48 -2.62 -0.78
CA SER A 18 -10.06 -1.65 -1.80
C SER A 18 -8.82 -2.12 -2.56
N LEU A 19 -7.81 -2.64 -1.85
CA LEU A 19 -6.61 -3.21 -2.47
C LEU A 19 -6.93 -4.40 -3.40
N LYS A 20 -7.88 -5.26 -3.03
CA LYS A 20 -8.34 -6.35 -3.92
C LYS A 20 -8.97 -5.83 -5.22
N LEU A 21 -9.80 -4.79 -5.14
CA LEU A 21 -10.37 -4.16 -6.33
C LEU A 21 -9.29 -3.50 -7.20
N GLN A 22 -8.31 -2.87 -6.57
CA GLN A 22 -7.15 -2.30 -7.27
C GLN A 22 -6.36 -3.39 -8.01
N ARG A 23 -6.15 -4.56 -7.41
CA ARG A 23 -5.47 -5.70 -8.06
C ARG A 23 -6.19 -6.20 -9.32
N VAL A 24 -7.52 -6.18 -9.35
CA VAL A 24 -8.26 -6.53 -10.57
C VAL A 24 -7.87 -5.60 -11.73
N ARG A 25 -7.79 -4.29 -11.47
CA ARG A 25 -7.36 -3.31 -12.49
C ARG A 25 -5.91 -3.55 -12.93
N GLU A 26 -4.99 -3.70 -11.98
CA GLU A 26 -3.56 -3.88 -12.26
C GLU A 26 -3.27 -5.17 -13.07
N LYS A 27 -3.95 -6.27 -12.75
CA LYS A 27 -3.88 -7.51 -13.53
C LYS A 27 -4.42 -7.32 -14.93
N PHE A 28 -5.50 -6.54 -15.09
CA PHE A 28 -6.05 -6.23 -16.42
C PHE A 28 -5.12 -5.35 -17.23
N ASP A 29 -4.45 -4.35 -16.61
CA ASP A 29 -3.46 -3.51 -17.28
C ASP A 29 -2.28 -4.35 -17.84
N LEU A 30 -1.80 -5.34 -17.08
CA LEU A 30 -0.80 -6.29 -17.55
C LEU A 30 -1.32 -7.14 -18.71
N PHE A 31 -2.57 -7.63 -18.61
CA PHE A 31 -3.19 -8.41 -19.68
C PHE A 31 -3.31 -7.60 -20.97
N VAL A 32 -3.66 -6.32 -20.89
CA VAL A 32 -3.69 -5.41 -22.05
C VAL A 32 -2.30 -5.20 -22.65
N ALA A 33 -1.26 -5.13 -21.80
CA ALA A 33 0.11 -5.01 -22.28
C ALA A 33 0.60 -6.30 -22.98
N ASP A 34 0.26 -7.47 -22.46
CA ASP A 34 0.57 -8.77 -23.09
C ASP A 34 -0.17 -8.93 -24.44
N ASP A 35 -1.37 -8.35 -24.56
CA ASP A 35 -2.19 -8.41 -25.78
C ASP A 35 -1.66 -7.53 -26.93
N MET A 36 -0.60 -6.70 -26.72
CA MET A 36 -0.11 -5.76 -27.74
C MET A 36 0.38 -6.40 -29.03
N PHE A 37 0.81 -7.66 -28.99
CA PHE A 37 1.29 -8.42 -30.14
C PHE A 37 0.22 -9.34 -30.76
N ASN A 38 -0.99 -9.32 -30.22
CA ASN A 38 -2.11 -10.05 -30.81
C ASN A 38 -2.78 -9.24 -31.92
N PRO A 39 -3.35 -9.91 -32.95
CA PRO A 39 -4.07 -9.21 -34.01
C PRO A 39 -5.21 -8.34 -33.44
N LYS A 40 -5.27 -7.07 -33.87
CA LYS A 40 -6.33 -6.11 -33.49
C LYS A 40 -7.31 -5.93 -34.63
N LEU A 41 -8.54 -6.38 -34.44
CA LEU A 41 -9.64 -6.15 -35.37
C LEU A 41 -10.35 -4.84 -35.05
N LYS A 42 -10.53 -3.97 -36.05
CA LYS A 42 -11.32 -2.74 -35.98
C LYS A 42 -12.39 -2.76 -37.07
N LEU A 43 -13.56 -2.30 -36.75
CA LEU A 43 -14.61 -2.01 -37.72
C LEU A 43 -14.90 -0.51 -37.68
N ILE A 44 -14.73 0.17 -38.83
CA ILE A 44 -14.93 1.60 -38.96
C ILE A 44 -16.12 1.83 -39.87
N GLY A 45 -17.14 2.53 -39.36
CA GLY A 45 -18.27 3.05 -40.16
C GLY A 45 -18.17 4.56 -40.27
N THR A 46 -18.27 5.10 -41.45
CA THR A 46 -18.27 6.54 -41.71
C THR A 46 -19.50 6.96 -42.46
N HIS A 47 -20.09 8.08 -42.09
CA HIS A 47 -21.14 8.74 -42.86
C HIS A 47 -20.84 10.23 -42.91
N LYS A 48 -20.59 10.75 -44.13
CA LYS A 48 -20.18 12.13 -44.34
C LYS A 48 -21.14 12.83 -45.33
N LEU A 49 -21.65 13.93 -44.93
CA LEU A 49 -22.41 14.84 -45.80
C LEU A 49 -21.52 16.04 -46.13
N SER A 50 -21.35 16.35 -47.40
CA SER A 50 -20.59 17.49 -47.86
C SER A 50 -21.44 18.35 -48.78
N LYS A 51 -21.44 19.65 -48.55
CA LYS A 51 -22.13 20.64 -49.40
C LYS A 51 -21.12 21.70 -49.79
N GLY A 52 -20.80 21.73 -51.09
CA GLY A 52 -19.93 22.72 -51.67
C GLY A 52 -20.73 23.75 -52.53
N SER A 53 -20.06 24.76 -53.09
CA SER A 53 -20.66 25.72 -53.99
C SER A 53 -21.07 25.14 -55.34
N VAL A 54 -20.43 24.05 -55.76
CA VAL A 54 -20.64 23.40 -57.07
C VAL A 54 -21.43 22.09 -56.96
N ASP A 55 -21.24 21.34 -55.87
CA ASP A 55 -21.87 20.03 -55.72
C ASP A 55 -22.12 19.66 -54.26
N SER A 56 -23.01 18.70 -54.04
CA SER A 56 -23.26 18.07 -52.72
C SER A 56 -23.05 16.59 -52.83
N SER A 57 -22.36 16.02 -51.82
CA SER A 57 -22.08 14.60 -51.78
C SER A 57 -22.47 13.96 -50.46
N ARG A 58 -22.83 12.70 -50.52
CA ARG A 58 -23.06 11.82 -49.37
C ARG A 58 -22.16 10.61 -49.52
N ALA A 59 -21.18 10.49 -48.63
CA ALA A 59 -20.29 9.35 -48.56
C ALA A 59 -20.63 8.47 -47.35
N THR A 60 -20.82 7.19 -47.58
CA THR A 60 -21.02 6.17 -46.53
C THR A 60 -19.99 5.07 -46.73
N GLY A 61 -19.16 4.88 -45.71
CA GLY A 61 -18.10 3.85 -45.73
C GLY A 61 -18.22 2.86 -44.58
N ILE A 62 -17.87 1.65 -44.85
CA ILE A 62 -17.65 0.60 -43.84
C ILE A 62 -16.36 -0.13 -44.16
N GLY A 63 -15.51 -0.35 -43.14
CA GLY A 63 -14.22 -1.02 -43.35
C GLY A 63 -13.73 -1.75 -42.11
N PRO A 64 -13.69 -3.08 -42.13
CA PRO A 64 -12.89 -3.80 -41.15
C PRO A 64 -11.39 -3.71 -41.48
N SER A 65 -10.56 -3.60 -40.41
CA SER A 65 -9.12 -3.70 -40.54
C SER A 65 -8.56 -4.60 -39.44
N VAL A 66 -7.52 -5.36 -39.78
CA VAL A 66 -6.74 -6.16 -38.84
C VAL A 66 -5.33 -5.63 -38.82
N SER A 67 -4.80 -5.27 -37.66
CA SER A 67 -3.40 -4.85 -37.49
C SER A 67 -2.67 -5.84 -36.58
N LEU A 68 -1.44 -6.17 -36.93
CA LEU A 68 -0.54 -7.05 -36.17
C LEU A 68 0.81 -6.35 -35.99
N LEU A 69 1.25 -6.20 -34.72
CA LEU A 69 2.58 -5.72 -34.38
C LEU A 69 3.49 -6.93 -34.08
N GLY A 70 4.58 -7.06 -34.83
CA GLY A 70 5.60 -8.07 -34.54
C GLY A 70 6.62 -7.61 -33.51
N GLU A 71 7.24 -8.54 -32.80
CA GLU A 71 8.23 -8.25 -31.73
C GLU A 71 9.47 -7.46 -32.21
N TYR A 72 9.76 -7.40 -33.48
CA TYR A 72 10.86 -6.63 -34.09
C TYR A 72 10.43 -5.25 -34.61
N GLY A 73 9.16 -4.87 -34.39
CA GLY A 73 8.59 -3.61 -34.81
C GLY A 73 7.88 -3.65 -36.16
N SER A 74 7.85 -4.82 -36.85
CA SER A 74 7.07 -4.98 -38.06
C SER A 74 5.58 -4.76 -37.80
N ASN A 75 4.93 -3.92 -38.60
CA ASN A 75 3.49 -3.72 -38.54
C ASN A 75 2.87 -4.24 -39.84
N VAL A 76 1.95 -5.20 -39.73
CA VAL A 76 1.17 -5.75 -40.84
C VAL A 76 -0.26 -5.29 -40.67
N GLU A 77 -0.81 -4.62 -41.68
CA GLU A 77 -2.20 -4.17 -41.68
C GLU A 77 -2.92 -4.72 -42.90
N LEU A 78 -4.04 -5.41 -42.67
CA LEU A 78 -4.97 -5.85 -43.69
C LEU A 78 -6.26 -5.06 -43.48
N SER A 79 -6.69 -4.33 -44.52
CA SER A 79 -7.94 -3.56 -44.49
C SER A 79 -8.81 -3.89 -45.70
N TRP A 80 -10.10 -3.92 -45.47
CA TRP A 80 -11.12 -3.94 -46.49
C TRP A 80 -12.03 -2.73 -46.33
N ASN A 81 -12.24 -1.97 -47.41
CA ASN A 81 -13.06 -0.80 -47.40
C ASN A 81 -14.17 -0.92 -48.46
N GLN A 82 -15.39 -0.63 -48.04
CA GLN A 82 -16.54 -0.43 -48.94
C GLN A 82 -17.01 1.00 -48.74
N GLU A 83 -17.02 1.79 -49.80
CA GLU A 83 -17.49 3.19 -49.80
C GLU A 83 -18.56 3.40 -50.86
N PHE A 84 -19.65 4.02 -50.46
CA PHE A 84 -20.70 4.50 -51.35
C PHE A 84 -20.70 6.04 -51.32
N ASN A 85 -20.46 6.65 -52.49
CA ASN A 85 -20.44 8.10 -52.62
C ASN A 85 -21.51 8.51 -53.62
N ALA A 86 -22.59 9.08 -53.15
CA ALA A 86 -23.66 9.63 -53.95
C ALA A 86 -23.42 11.14 -54.16
N THR A 87 -23.29 11.57 -55.41
CA THR A 87 -22.98 12.94 -55.78
C THR A 87 -24.10 13.47 -56.68
N ARG A 88 -24.61 14.68 -56.40
CA ARG A 88 -25.80 15.21 -57.09
C ARG A 88 -25.60 15.38 -58.61
N ASN A 89 -24.41 15.81 -59.03
CA ASN A 89 -24.14 16.15 -60.43
C ASN A 89 -23.22 15.15 -61.17
N SER A 90 -22.46 14.32 -60.43
CA SER A 90 -21.44 13.43 -61.00
C SER A 90 -21.81 11.94 -60.95
N GLY A 91 -23.03 11.62 -60.48
CA GLY A 91 -23.50 10.23 -60.36
C GLY A 91 -22.95 9.51 -59.08
N ASP A 92 -23.41 8.28 -58.88
CA ASP A 92 -23.03 7.46 -57.71
C ASP A 92 -21.77 6.63 -57.97
N LEU A 93 -20.88 6.59 -56.99
CA LEU A 93 -19.67 5.80 -57.02
C LEU A 93 -19.69 4.78 -55.86
N SER A 94 -19.58 3.50 -56.17
CA SER A 94 -19.35 2.46 -55.20
C SER A 94 -17.92 1.96 -55.37
N SER A 95 -17.13 2.09 -54.31
CA SER A 95 -15.72 1.63 -54.26
C SER A 95 -15.56 0.52 -53.24
N ASN A 96 -14.92 -0.56 -53.63
CA ASN A 96 -14.62 -1.71 -52.80
C ASN A 96 -13.15 -2.04 -52.94
N GLY A 97 -12.41 -2.05 -51.86
CA GLY A 97 -10.98 -2.27 -51.86
C GLY A 97 -10.48 -3.17 -50.74
N LEU A 98 -9.48 -4.00 -51.07
CA LEU A 98 -8.69 -4.76 -50.12
C LEU A 98 -7.24 -4.24 -50.16
N ALA A 99 -6.65 -3.93 -49.03
CA ALA A 99 -5.25 -3.50 -48.96
C ALA A 99 -4.50 -4.25 -47.85
N LEU A 100 -3.32 -4.71 -48.18
CA LEU A 100 -2.33 -5.30 -47.27
C LEU A 100 -1.12 -4.36 -47.24
N THR A 101 -0.72 -3.92 -46.09
CA THR A 101 0.47 -3.07 -45.88
C THR A 101 1.39 -3.71 -44.85
N LEU A 102 2.67 -3.78 -45.18
CA LEU A 102 3.76 -4.18 -44.30
C LEU A 102 4.67 -2.97 -44.10
N THR A 103 4.89 -2.59 -42.86
CA THR A 103 5.90 -1.59 -42.49
C THR A 103 6.93 -2.23 -41.56
N GLN A 104 8.20 -2.22 -41.95
CA GLN A 104 9.30 -2.72 -41.15
C GLN A 104 10.24 -1.55 -40.79
N PRO A 105 10.26 -1.08 -39.53
CA PRO A 105 11.26 -0.15 -39.08
C PRO A 105 12.66 -0.75 -39.15
N LEU A 106 13.63 0.04 -39.60
CA LEU A 106 15.03 -0.33 -39.69
C LEU A 106 15.92 0.40 -38.73
N LEU A 107 15.48 1.59 -38.23
CA LEU A 107 16.20 2.41 -37.24
C LEU A 107 15.31 2.72 -36.03
N ARG A 108 14.46 3.76 -36.11
CA ARG A 108 13.57 4.15 -35.01
C ARG A 108 12.44 3.13 -34.89
N GLY A 109 12.23 2.59 -33.69
CA GLY A 109 11.23 1.57 -33.45
C GLY A 109 11.65 0.16 -33.87
N ALA A 110 12.89 -0.02 -34.37
CA ALA A 110 13.39 -1.31 -34.81
C ALA A 110 14.00 -2.12 -33.66
N GLY A 111 13.76 -3.42 -33.72
CA GLY A 111 14.39 -4.40 -32.83
C GLY A 111 13.61 -4.73 -31.57
N LYS A 112 13.78 -5.96 -31.12
CA LYS A 112 13.01 -6.56 -30.01
C LYS A 112 13.07 -5.72 -28.72
N ASN A 113 14.26 -5.20 -28.35
CA ASN A 113 14.43 -4.44 -27.10
C ASN A 113 13.59 -3.16 -27.03
N VAL A 114 13.38 -2.50 -28.17
CA VAL A 114 12.56 -1.28 -28.28
C VAL A 114 11.09 -1.64 -28.36
N THR A 115 10.74 -2.57 -29.24
CA THR A 115 9.34 -2.92 -29.50
C THR A 115 8.67 -3.61 -28.30
N THR A 116 9.42 -4.45 -27.56
CA THR A 116 8.89 -5.12 -26.36
C THR A 116 9.05 -4.29 -25.08
N ALA A 117 9.66 -3.10 -25.15
CA ALA A 117 9.87 -2.25 -23.96
C ALA A 117 8.57 -1.89 -23.23
N PRO A 118 7.45 -1.54 -23.89
CA PRO A 118 6.18 -1.29 -23.21
C PRO A 118 5.69 -2.50 -22.39
N LEU A 119 5.81 -3.71 -22.94
CA LEU A 119 5.46 -4.95 -22.24
C LEU A 119 6.39 -5.19 -21.04
N ARG A 120 7.70 -4.96 -21.21
CA ARG A 120 8.66 -5.08 -20.11
C ARG A 120 8.37 -4.06 -19.00
N LEU A 121 8.04 -2.82 -19.35
CA LEU A 121 7.62 -1.80 -18.39
C LEU A 121 6.35 -2.21 -17.63
N ALA A 122 5.36 -2.79 -18.33
CA ALA A 122 4.15 -3.29 -17.69
C ALA A 122 4.43 -4.45 -16.71
N LYS A 123 5.34 -5.37 -17.07
CA LYS A 123 5.79 -6.46 -16.17
C LYS A 123 6.51 -5.93 -14.94
N LEU A 124 7.38 -4.93 -15.10
CA LEU A 124 8.03 -4.26 -13.96
C LEU A 124 7.03 -3.46 -13.11
N ALA A 125 6.04 -2.81 -13.74
CA ALA A 125 4.95 -2.14 -13.01
C ALA A 125 4.14 -3.14 -12.18
N GLU A 126 3.86 -4.33 -12.71
CA GLU A 126 3.21 -5.40 -11.95
C GLU A 126 4.04 -5.86 -10.75
N GLN A 127 5.36 -5.96 -10.88
CA GLN A 127 6.23 -6.27 -9.74
C GLN A 127 6.17 -5.18 -8.66
N VAL A 128 6.19 -3.90 -9.06
CA VAL A 128 6.00 -2.78 -8.13
C VAL A 128 4.64 -2.85 -7.45
N ASN A 129 3.58 -3.16 -8.19
CA ASN A 129 2.22 -3.29 -7.65
C ASN A 129 2.12 -4.41 -6.61
N GLN A 130 2.76 -5.57 -6.86
CA GLN A 130 2.84 -6.67 -5.88
C GLN A 130 3.59 -6.27 -4.62
N LEU A 131 4.70 -5.54 -4.74
CA LEU A 131 5.46 -5.04 -3.60
C LEU A 131 4.66 -4.00 -2.80
N ASN A 132 3.95 -3.10 -3.47
CA ASN A 132 3.08 -2.12 -2.83
C ASN A 132 1.90 -2.79 -2.13
N LEU A 133 1.32 -3.84 -2.72
CA LEU A 133 0.29 -4.65 -2.08
C LEU A 133 0.84 -5.29 -0.79
N LYS A 134 2.03 -5.92 -0.87
CA LYS A 134 2.70 -6.51 0.30
C LYS A 134 2.90 -5.48 1.42
N ALA A 135 3.38 -4.29 1.09
CA ALA A 135 3.57 -3.21 2.04
C ALA A 135 2.26 -2.76 2.68
N SER A 136 1.21 -2.51 1.86
CA SER A 136 -0.08 -2.01 2.33
C SER A 136 -0.82 -3.03 3.19
N VAL A 137 -0.78 -4.31 2.82
CA VAL A 137 -1.38 -5.39 3.64
C VAL A 137 -0.63 -5.54 4.95
N SER A 138 0.72 -5.53 4.94
CA SER A 138 1.54 -5.59 6.15
C SER A 138 1.25 -4.43 7.09
N GLN A 139 1.11 -3.22 6.56
CA GLN A 139 0.76 -2.03 7.34
C GLN A 139 -0.63 -2.14 7.96
N THR A 140 -1.63 -2.60 7.20
CA THR A 140 -2.99 -2.79 7.73
C THR A 140 -3.04 -3.85 8.83
N ILE A 141 -2.28 -4.94 8.70
CA ILE A 141 -2.15 -5.97 9.75
C ILE A 141 -1.52 -5.36 11.00
N TYR A 142 -0.44 -4.59 10.85
CA TYR A 142 0.19 -3.89 11.96
C TYR A 142 -0.80 -2.97 12.70
N GLU A 143 -1.61 -2.20 11.98
CA GLU A 143 -2.62 -1.31 12.56
C GLU A 143 -3.68 -2.09 13.36
N ILE A 144 -4.13 -3.25 12.86
CA ILE A 144 -5.06 -4.13 13.57
C ILE A 144 -4.41 -4.69 14.85
N ILE A 145 -3.16 -5.15 14.76
CA ILE A 145 -2.39 -5.66 15.90
C ILE A 145 -2.23 -4.56 16.95
N ALA A 146 -1.85 -3.35 16.56
CA ALA A 146 -1.67 -2.22 17.45
C ALA A 146 -2.99 -1.84 18.13
N ALA A 147 -4.11 -1.74 17.38
CA ALA A 147 -5.41 -1.44 17.94
C ALA A 147 -5.91 -2.53 18.91
N TYR A 148 -5.68 -3.81 18.61
CA TYR A 148 -5.99 -4.92 19.51
C TYR A 148 -5.20 -4.83 20.83
N ARG A 149 -3.91 -4.50 20.74
CA ARG A 149 -3.06 -4.32 21.93
C ARG A 149 -3.48 -3.10 22.75
N VAL A 150 -3.91 -2.02 22.09
CA VAL A 150 -4.47 -0.87 22.79
C VAL A 150 -5.73 -1.26 23.55
N LEU A 151 -6.64 -2.06 22.93
CA LEU A 151 -7.81 -2.58 23.63
C LEU A 151 -7.42 -3.45 24.83
N LEU A 152 -6.45 -4.34 24.68
CA LEU A 152 -5.95 -5.17 25.78
C LEU A 152 -5.31 -4.33 26.89
N LYS A 153 -4.58 -3.28 26.53
CA LYS A 153 -4.01 -2.31 27.47
C LYS A 153 -5.11 -1.61 28.28
N THR A 154 -6.11 -1.04 27.61
CA THR A 154 -7.20 -0.30 28.28
C THR A 154 -8.06 -1.21 29.16
N GLN A 155 -8.28 -2.47 28.80
CA GLN A 155 -8.91 -3.46 29.66
C GLN A 155 -8.11 -3.69 30.98
N ASN A 156 -6.80 -3.81 30.87
CA ASN A 156 -5.93 -3.95 32.06
C ASN A 156 -5.90 -2.65 32.88
N GLN A 157 -5.95 -1.49 32.25
CA GLN A 157 -6.02 -0.20 32.96
C GLN A 157 -7.30 -0.07 33.78
N VAL A 158 -8.46 -0.49 33.23
CA VAL A 158 -9.70 -0.56 34.03
C VAL A 158 -9.52 -1.47 35.24
N THR A 159 -8.87 -2.62 35.05
CA THR A 159 -8.61 -3.56 36.15
C THR A 159 -7.70 -2.92 37.23
N ILE A 160 -6.62 -2.26 36.84
CA ILE A 160 -5.69 -1.56 37.76
C ILE A 160 -6.43 -0.46 38.52
N ALA A 161 -7.19 0.39 37.82
CA ALA A 161 -7.95 1.48 38.45
C ALA A 161 -9.01 0.96 39.44
N THR A 162 -9.75 -0.10 39.05
CA THR A 162 -10.75 -0.72 39.92
C THR A 162 -10.11 -1.31 41.20
N GLN A 163 -8.97 -2.00 41.05
CA GLN A 163 -8.24 -2.55 42.20
C GLN A 163 -7.69 -1.43 43.11
N ALA A 164 -7.25 -0.31 42.55
CA ALA A 164 -6.83 0.86 43.35
C ALA A 164 -8.00 1.45 44.14
N LEU A 165 -9.17 1.58 43.52
CA LEU A 165 -10.39 2.02 44.21
C LEU A 165 -10.79 1.05 45.33
N GLU A 166 -10.77 -0.27 45.07
CA GLU A 166 -11.08 -1.29 46.10
C GLU A 166 -10.13 -1.20 47.29
N ARG A 167 -8.82 -0.96 47.07
CA ARG A 167 -7.84 -0.78 48.12
C ARG A 167 -8.09 0.52 48.94
N ALA A 168 -8.45 1.63 48.28
CA ALA A 168 -8.79 2.88 48.91
C ALA A 168 -10.05 2.74 49.82
N VAL A 169 -11.08 2.06 49.34
CA VAL A 169 -12.30 1.73 50.11
C VAL A 169 -11.99 0.84 51.32
N ALA A 170 -11.11 -0.16 51.14
CA ALA A 170 -10.65 -1.02 52.24
C ALA A 170 -9.88 -0.22 53.32
N LEU A 171 -9.03 0.72 52.90
CA LEU A 171 -8.31 1.61 53.79
C LEU A 171 -9.29 2.48 54.62
N LEU A 172 -10.34 3.03 53.99
CA LEU A 172 -11.39 3.77 54.70
C LEU A 172 -12.05 2.93 55.79
N LYS A 173 -12.40 1.67 55.46
CA LYS A 173 -13.01 0.74 56.39
C LYS A 173 -12.13 0.49 57.63
N VAL A 174 -10.82 0.24 57.40
CA VAL A 174 -9.85 0.05 58.50
C VAL A 174 -9.75 1.32 59.36
N ASN A 175 -9.67 2.49 58.74
CA ASN A 175 -9.56 3.75 59.48
C ASN A 175 -10.81 4.05 60.31
N LYS A 176 -12.02 3.80 59.84
CA LYS A 176 -13.26 3.92 60.61
C LYS A 176 -13.23 3.03 61.87
N GLN A 177 -12.64 1.84 61.81
CA GLN A 177 -12.46 0.97 62.98
C GLN A 177 -11.39 1.53 63.95
N LEU A 178 -10.31 2.11 63.43
CA LEU A 178 -9.27 2.71 64.28
C LEU A 178 -9.75 4.00 64.99
N ILE A 179 -10.63 4.76 64.35
CA ILE A 179 -11.26 5.93 64.99
C ILE A 179 -12.17 5.49 66.14
N THR A 180 -13.03 4.48 65.92
CA THR A 180 -13.87 3.94 67.04
C THR A 180 -13.04 3.40 68.15
N ALA A 181 -11.81 2.97 67.93
CA ALA A 181 -10.84 2.54 68.97
C ALA A 181 -10.03 3.72 69.56
N GLY A 182 -10.26 4.98 69.12
CA GLY A 182 -9.55 6.16 69.61
C GLY A 182 -8.08 6.27 69.15
N ARG A 183 -7.67 5.58 68.10
CA ARG A 183 -6.28 5.52 67.63
C ARG A 183 -5.93 6.44 66.46
N VAL A 184 -6.91 7.01 65.78
CA VAL A 184 -6.76 7.89 64.61
C VAL A 184 -7.70 9.07 64.71
N ALA A 185 -7.31 10.25 64.25
CA ALA A 185 -8.11 11.43 64.26
C ALA A 185 -9.19 11.43 63.16
N GLU A 186 -10.36 12.03 63.46
CA GLU A 186 -11.52 12.02 62.54
C GLU A 186 -11.24 12.75 61.21
N PHE A 187 -10.38 13.79 61.22
CA PHE A 187 -10.02 14.54 60.02
C PHE A 187 -9.24 13.73 58.99
N ASP A 188 -8.55 12.65 59.40
CA ASP A 188 -7.81 11.75 58.46
C ASP A 188 -8.74 11.01 57.49
N VAL A 189 -10.03 10.89 57.84
CA VAL A 189 -11.05 10.30 56.94
C VAL A 189 -11.27 11.15 55.71
N VAL A 190 -11.26 12.45 55.82
CA VAL A 190 -11.47 13.40 54.72
C VAL A 190 -10.41 13.18 53.60
N GLN A 191 -9.16 12.91 53.99
CA GLN A 191 -8.09 12.66 53.06
C GLN A 191 -8.32 11.36 52.28
N ILE A 192 -8.80 10.31 52.97
CA ILE A 192 -9.07 9.00 52.30
C ILE A 192 -10.32 9.11 51.40
N GLU A 193 -11.35 9.87 51.83
CA GLU A 193 -12.53 10.12 51.00
C GLU A 193 -12.19 10.93 49.75
N ALA A 194 -11.27 11.89 49.82
CA ALA A 194 -10.75 12.62 48.67
C ALA A 194 -9.96 11.73 47.74
N ASP A 195 -9.16 10.76 48.27
CA ASP A 195 -8.48 9.78 47.47
C ASP A 195 -9.47 8.82 46.76
N ILE A 196 -10.50 8.32 47.47
CA ILE A 196 -11.56 7.51 46.86
C ILE A 196 -12.21 8.23 45.69
N ALA A 197 -12.60 9.50 45.83
CA ALA A 197 -13.19 10.30 44.76
C ALA A 197 -12.23 10.43 43.57
N SER A 198 -10.91 10.56 43.81
CA SER A 198 -9.89 10.56 42.75
C SER A 198 -9.78 9.23 42.06
N GLN A 199 -9.86 8.09 42.78
CA GLN A 199 -9.85 6.75 42.19
C GLN A 199 -11.15 6.46 41.40
N GLU A 200 -12.30 6.93 41.87
CA GLU A 200 -13.57 6.83 41.11
C GLU A 200 -13.47 7.55 39.76
N LEU A 201 -12.93 8.78 39.76
CA LEU A 201 -12.67 9.50 38.49
C LEU A 201 -11.74 8.70 37.55
N ALA A 202 -10.64 8.15 38.11
CA ALA A 202 -9.71 7.35 37.31
C ALA A 202 -10.35 6.07 36.71
N VAL A 203 -11.30 5.47 37.42
CA VAL A 203 -12.06 4.30 36.86
C VAL A 203 -12.96 4.74 35.72
N GLU A 204 -13.65 5.87 35.83
CA GLU A 204 -14.52 6.39 34.76
C GLU A 204 -13.69 6.79 33.53
N ASP A 205 -12.53 7.42 33.69
CA ASP A 205 -11.60 7.76 32.62
C ASP A 205 -11.09 6.48 31.92
N ALA A 206 -10.71 5.46 32.69
CA ALA A 206 -10.27 4.19 32.14
C ALA A 206 -11.39 3.48 31.35
N LYS A 207 -12.64 3.52 31.82
CA LYS A 207 -13.80 2.97 31.09
C LYS A 207 -14.05 3.71 29.78
N ASN A 208 -13.95 5.03 29.77
CA ASN A 208 -14.08 5.84 28.57
C ASN A 208 -12.98 5.53 27.55
N GLN A 209 -11.72 5.37 27.99
CA GLN A 209 -10.61 4.96 27.11
C GLN A 209 -10.80 3.55 26.55
N LEU A 210 -11.33 2.62 27.36
CA LEU A 210 -11.68 1.27 26.93
C LEU A 210 -12.71 1.32 25.80
N GLU A 211 -13.78 2.08 25.96
CA GLU A 211 -14.81 2.21 24.94
C GLU A 211 -14.26 2.82 23.64
N ALA A 212 -13.44 3.88 23.73
CA ALA A 212 -12.78 4.47 22.57
C ALA A 212 -11.89 3.46 21.82
N SER A 213 -11.11 2.66 22.54
CA SER A 213 -10.25 1.63 21.95
C SER A 213 -11.05 0.48 21.31
N ARG A 214 -12.19 0.10 21.91
CA ARG A 214 -13.13 -0.87 21.35
C ARG A 214 -13.68 -0.40 20.02
N LEU A 215 -14.18 0.84 19.96
CA LEU A 215 -14.72 1.43 18.73
C LEU A 215 -13.66 1.55 17.63
N LEU A 216 -12.42 1.89 17.97
CA LEU A 216 -11.31 1.92 17.00
C LEU A 216 -11.04 0.55 16.38
N LEU A 217 -10.97 -0.49 17.21
CA LEU A 217 -10.77 -1.86 16.73
C LEU A 217 -11.94 -2.30 15.84
N LEU A 218 -13.19 -2.07 16.24
CA LEU A 218 -14.38 -2.42 15.46
C LEU A 218 -14.39 -1.74 14.09
N LYS A 219 -14.00 -0.46 14.02
CA LYS A 219 -13.83 0.27 12.77
C LYS A 219 -12.79 -0.41 11.85
N LEU A 220 -11.62 -0.80 12.38
CA LEU A 220 -10.58 -1.47 11.60
C LEU A 220 -10.99 -2.85 11.13
N LEU A 221 -11.81 -3.56 11.92
CA LEU A 221 -12.35 -4.87 11.56
C LEU A 221 -13.59 -4.78 10.66
N ALA A 222 -14.09 -3.57 10.37
CA ALA A 222 -15.34 -3.32 9.65
C ALA A 222 -16.53 -4.12 10.26
N LEU A 223 -16.63 -4.06 11.59
CA LEU A 223 -17.74 -4.63 12.36
C LEU A 223 -18.71 -3.54 12.80
N ASP A 224 -19.93 -3.95 13.14
CA ASP A 224 -20.90 -3.04 13.75
C ASP A 224 -20.35 -2.50 15.09
N LEU A 225 -20.47 -1.17 15.30
CA LEU A 225 -19.95 -0.49 16.48
C LEU A 225 -20.66 -0.92 17.78
N SER A 226 -21.82 -1.50 17.70
CA SER A 226 -22.56 -2.06 18.84
C SER A 226 -22.05 -3.46 19.26
N THR A 227 -21.19 -4.10 18.47
CA THR A 227 -20.69 -5.46 18.73
C THR A 227 -19.85 -5.49 20.02
N PRO A 228 -20.18 -6.33 21.01
CA PRO A 228 -19.37 -6.48 22.19
C PRO A 228 -18.07 -7.24 21.85
N VAL A 229 -16.92 -6.60 22.04
CA VAL A 229 -15.61 -7.20 21.79
C VAL A 229 -14.76 -7.06 23.05
N ARG A 230 -14.10 -8.16 23.40
CA ARG A 230 -13.13 -8.24 24.50
C ARG A 230 -11.86 -8.95 24.01
N ALA A 231 -10.69 -8.38 24.30
CA ALA A 231 -9.42 -9.04 24.06
C ALA A 231 -9.21 -10.16 25.11
N SER A 232 -8.85 -11.36 24.66
CA SER A 232 -8.71 -12.56 25.52
C SER A 232 -7.28 -13.00 25.74
N ASP A 233 -6.30 -12.42 25.00
CA ASP A 233 -4.92 -12.86 25.07
C ASP A 233 -4.21 -12.37 26.33
N SER A 234 -3.25 -13.18 26.81
CA SER A 234 -2.35 -12.77 27.88
C SER A 234 -1.14 -12.02 27.31
N LEU A 235 -0.70 -10.95 27.99
CA LEU A 235 0.49 -10.18 27.63
C LEU A 235 1.76 -10.96 28.00
N ARG A 236 2.05 -12.04 27.24
CA ARG A 236 3.33 -12.75 27.36
C ARG A 236 4.35 -12.10 26.44
N VAL A 237 5.51 -11.80 26.99
CA VAL A 237 6.59 -11.12 26.26
C VAL A 237 7.85 -12.01 26.31
N THR A 238 8.40 -12.29 25.15
CA THR A 238 9.66 -13.04 25.00
C THR A 238 10.69 -12.13 24.34
N ARG A 239 11.93 -12.15 24.83
CA ARG A 239 13.02 -11.39 24.23
C ARG A 239 13.32 -11.89 22.83
N LEU A 240 13.40 -10.98 21.89
CA LEU A 240 13.92 -11.24 20.54
C LEU A 240 15.37 -10.74 20.49
N GLU A 241 16.30 -11.65 20.21
CA GLU A 241 17.69 -11.30 19.96
C GLU A 241 17.93 -11.25 18.46
N LEU A 242 18.24 -10.09 17.95
CA LEU A 242 18.50 -9.85 16.52
C LEU A 242 19.71 -8.93 16.38
N ASP A 243 20.69 -9.40 15.61
CA ASP A 243 21.85 -8.59 15.24
C ASP A 243 21.53 -7.58 14.13
N GLN A 244 22.14 -6.39 14.21
CA GLN A 244 21.91 -5.31 13.25
C GLN A 244 22.29 -5.70 11.82
N ALA A 245 23.42 -6.41 11.63
CA ALA A 245 23.87 -6.83 10.32
C ALA A 245 22.92 -7.86 9.68
N THR A 246 22.40 -8.77 10.49
CA THR A 246 21.40 -9.75 10.06
C THR A 246 20.08 -9.07 9.72
N ALA A 247 19.61 -8.14 10.55
CA ALA A 247 18.39 -7.37 10.30
C ALA A 247 18.49 -6.61 8.96
N PHE A 248 19.60 -5.93 8.71
CA PHE A 248 19.82 -5.20 7.46
C PHE A 248 19.82 -6.10 6.22
N LYS A 249 20.48 -7.27 6.30
CA LYS A 249 20.48 -8.25 5.19
C LYS A 249 19.07 -8.76 4.88
N VAL A 250 18.27 -9.06 5.91
CA VAL A 250 16.88 -9.49 5.72
C VAL A 250 16.05 -8.37 5.11
N ALA A 251 16.19 -7.13 5.59
CA ALA A 251 15.48 -5.98 5.06
C ALA A 251 15.85 -5.71 3.58
N GLN A 252 17.13 -5.77 3.21
CA GLN A 252 17.56 -5.64 1.81
C GLN A 252 16.91 -6.68 0.88
N ALA A 253 16.68 -7.89 1.38
CA ALA A 253 16.12 -8.97 0.58
C ALA A 253 14.59 -8.95 0.52
N LYS A 254 13.90 -8.37 1.51
CA LYS A 254 12.45 -8.55 1.69
C LYS A 254 11.63 -7.28 1.85
N GLN A 255 12.27 -6.13 2.15
CA GLN A 255 11.54 -4.88 2.41
C GLN A 255 10.94 -4.33 1.10
N PRO A 256 9.60 -4.24 1.00
CA PRO A 256 8.93 -3.99 -0.27
C PRO A 256 9.28 -2.63 -0.89
N GLN A 257 9.43 -1.58 -0.08
CA GLN A 257 9.71 -0.23 -0.57
C GLN A 257 11.10 -0.14 -1.20
N TYR A 258 12.12 -0.75 -0.57
CA TYR A 258 13.48 -0.80 -1.12
C TYR A 258 13.52 -1.60 -2.43
N LEU A 259 12.87 -2.76 -2.47
CA LEU A 259 12.77 -3.57 -3.69
C LEU A 259 12.03 -2.84 -4.80
N SER A 260 10.97 -2.08 -4.48
CA SER A 260 10.25 -1.23 -5.44
C SER A 260 11.18 -0.17 -6.06
N THR A 261 12.05 0.46 -5.26
CA THR A 261 13.02 1.45 -5.76
C THR A 261 14.03 0.82 -6.74
N ILE A 262 14.46 -0.43 -6.50
CA ILE A 262 15.31 -1.18 -7.45
C ILE A 262 14.60 -1.38 -8.79
N VAL A 263 13.34 -1.86 -8.75
CA VAL A 263 12.54 -2.08 -9.97
C VAL A 263 12.29 -0.76 -10.72
N GLN A 264 12.03 0.34 -10.02
CA GLN A 264 11.86 1.67 -10.61
C GLN A 264 13.15 2.16 -11.30
N SER A 265 14.33 1.84 -10.78
CA SER A 265 15.61 2.13 -11.45
C SER A 265 15.76 1.37 -12.76
N GLU A 266 15.29 0.12 -12.83
CA GLU A 266 15.23 -0.65 -14.08
C GLU A 266 14.23 -0.04 -15.07
N GLN A 267 13.04 0.39 -14.62
CA GLN A 267 12.07 1.11 -15.46
C GLN A 267 12.66 2.38 -16.06
N ALA A 268 13.40 3.17 -15.26
CA ALA A 268 14.07 4.38 -15.74
C ALA A 268 15.10 4.07 -16.83
N SER A 269 15.84 2.97 -16.72
CA SER A 269 16.80 2.52 -17.74
C SER A 269 16.12 2.17 -19.07
N ILE A 270 14.97 1.51 -19.01
CA ILE A 270 14.16 1.18 -20.21
C ILE A 270 13.58 2.46 -20.83
N ASN A 271 13.11 3.39 -20.02
CA ASN A 271 12.61 4.69 -20.49
C ASN A 271 13.72 5.49 -21.22
N LEU A 272 14.95 5.45 -20.72
CA LEU A 272 16.09 6.05 -21.42
C LEU A 272 16.38 5.34 -22.76
N LEU A 273 16.28 4.00 -22.81
CA LEU A 273 16.40 3.24 -24.06
C LEU A 273 15.38 3.74 -25.09
N LEU A 274 14.10 3.86 -24.70
CA LEU A 274 13.03 4.37 -25.57
C LEU A 274 13.26 5.82 -25.99
N ALA A 275 13.73 6.67 -25.07
CA ALA A 275 14.02 8.07 -25.37
C ALA A 275 15.22 8.21 -26.33
N LYS A 276 16.23 7.36 -26.22
CA LYS A 276 17.35 7.28 -27.17
C LYS A 276 16.90 6.84 -28.55
N ASP A 277 15.97 5.85 -28.61
CA ASP A 277 15.43 5.38 -29.86
C ASP A 277 14.59 6.46 -30.60
N LYS A 278 13.78 7.22 -29.87
CA LYS A 278 12.96 8.33 -30.42
C LYS A 278 13.78 9.41 -31.11
N VAL A 279 15.06 9.58 -30.76
CA VAL A 279 15.96 10.55 -31.39
C VAL A 279 16.52 10.05 -32.74
N ARG A 280 16.40 8.76 -33.02
CA ARG A 280 16.85 8.16 -34.30
C ARG A 280 15.96 8.60 -35.45
N TRP A 281 16.51 8.53 -36.64
CA TRP A 281 15.76 8.76 -37.87
C TRP A 281 14.71 7.67 -38.06
N ASP A 282 13.57 8.02 -38.63
CA ASP A 282 12.59 7.04 -39.06
C ASP A 282 13.00 6.53 -40.45
N PHE A 283 13.61 5.36 -40.46
CA PHE A 283 13.97 4.67 -41.68
C PHE A 283 13.24 3.33 -41.67
N SER A 284 12.34 3.16 -42.62
CA SER A 284 11.43 2.01 -42.67
C SER A 284 11.33 1.47 -44.09
N LEU A 285 11.25 0.14 -44.22
CA LEU A 285 10.80 -0.55 -45.44
C LEU A 285 9.26 -0.57 -45.41
N VAL A 286 8.65 -0.14 -46.49
CA VAL A 286 7.19 -0.18 -46.67
C VAL A 286 6.89 -1.01 -47.91
N ALA A 287 6.05 -2.04 -47.80
CA ALA A 287 5.58 -2.85 -48.91
C ALA A 287 4.07 -3.02 -48.80
N GLY A 288 3.41 -3.12 -49.95
CA GLY A 288 1.95 -3.31 -49.93
C GLY A 288 1.42 -3.88 -51.22
N ALA A 289 0.21 -4.41 -51.10
CA ALA A 289 -0.60 -4.86 -52.24
C ALA A 289 -2.03 -4.39 -52.02
N SER A 290 -2.64 -3.81 -53.04
CA SER A 290 -4.03 -3.37 -52.96
C SER A 290 -4.80 -3.85 -54.21
N GLN A 291 -6.06 -4.11 -54.03
CA GLN A 291 -7.03 -4.34 -55.11
C GLN A 291 -8.23 -3.44 -54.85
N GLN A 292 -8.63 -2.68 -55.85
CA GLN A 292 -9.78 -1.80 -55.80
C GLN A 292 -10.72 -2.07 -56.96
N ARG A 293 -11.99 -2.07 -56.69
CA ARG A 293 -13.05 -2.13 -57.71
C ARG A 293 -13.96 -0.92 -57.50
N ASP A 294 -13.99 -0.09 -58.54
CA ASP A 294 -14.85 1.08 -58.60
C ASP A 294 -16.00 0.80 -59.55
N GLN A 295 -17.22 1.08 -59.13
CA GLN A 295 -18.43 1.00 -59.92
C GLN A 295 -19.08 2.34 -60.00
N HIS A 296 -19.06 2.95 -61.16
CA HIS A 296 -19.63 4.26 -61.38
C HIS A 296 -20.96 4.12 -62.12
N SER A 297 -21.99 4.78 -61.67
CA SER A 297 -23.34 4.68 -62.24
C SER A 297 -23.41 5.14 -63.71
N LEU A 298 -22.52 6.03 -64.13
CA LEU A 298 -22.48 6.59 -65.49
C LEU A 298 -21.41 5.96 -66.40
N ASN A 299 -20.28 5.47 -65.84
CA ASN A 299 -19.09 5.06 -66.60
C ASN A 299 -18.73 3.58 -66.48
N GLY A 300 -19.57 2.75 -65.85
CA GLY A 300 -19.38 1.34 -65.70
C GLY A 300 -18.43 0.95 -64.51
N SER A 301 -17.79 -0.22 -64.60
CA SER A 301 -16.93 -0.73 -63.53
C SER A 301 -15.48 -0.82 -63.96
N ALA A 302 -14.56 -0.41 -63.11
CA ALA A 302 -13.11 -0.60 -63.25
C ALA A 302 -12.56 -1.47 -62.09
N ARG A 303 -11.56 -2.27 -62.38
CA ARG A 303 -10.80 -3.02 -61.38
C ARG A 303 -9.32 -2.67 -61.55
N ALA A 304 -8.68 -2.29 -60.45
CA ALA A 304 -7.26 -2.03 -60.44
C ALA A 304 -6.61 -2.86 -59.31
N TRP A 305 -5.38 -3.24 -59.53
CA TRP A 305 -4.52 -3.80 -58.47
C TRP A 305 -3.18 -3.07 -58.50
N ASP A 306 -2.57 -2.90 -57.34
CA ASP A 306 -1.29 -2.24 -57.21
C ASP A 306 -0.42 -3.00 -56.19
N THR A 307 0.88 -3.08 -56.48
CA THR A 307 1.87 -3.60 -55.53
C THR A 307 3.05 -2.65 -55.51
N TYR A 308 3.50 -2.35 -54.32
CA TYR A 308 4.62 -1.45 -54.13
C TYR A 308 5.57 -1.95 -53.05
N ALA A 309 6.84 -1.63 -53.19
CA ALA A 309 7.86 -1.73 -52.18
C ALA A 309 8.77 -0.52 -52.25
N GLY A 310 9.06 0.07 -51.10
CA GLY A 310 9.85 1.30 -51.06
C GLY A 310 10.49 1.52 -49.70
N LEU A 311 11.35 2.51 -49.62
CA LEU A 311 11.99 2.93 -48.39
C LEU A 311 11.42 4.32 -48.01
N LYS A 312 11.03 4.47 -46.76
CA LYS A 312 10.63 5.75 -46.15
C LYS A 312 11.75 6.24 -45.27
N LEU A 313 12.25 7.45 -45.46
CA LEU A 313 13.20 8.11 -44.59
C LEU A 313 12.64 9.45 -44.14
N GLU A 314 12.59 9.63 -42.82
CA GLU A 314 12.15 10.87 -42.18
C GLU A 314 13.23 11.31 -41.18
N ILE A 315 13.80 12.50 -41.39
CA ILE A 315 14.88 13.07 -40.58
C ILE A 315 14.32 14.30 -39.88
N PRO A 316 14.16 14.31 -38.56
CA PRO A 316 13.75 15.49 -37.82
C PRO A 316 14.88 16.53 -37.85
N ILE A 317 14.65 17.64 -38.55
CA ILE A 317 15.61 18.75 -38.64
C ILE A 317 15.25 19.78 -37.57
N ASN A 318 16.20 20.11 -36.69
CA ASN A 318 16.07 21.12 -35.65
C ASN A 318 14.92 20.88 -34.63
N ASP A 319 14.58 19.61 -34.37
CA ASP A 319 13.56 19.24 -33.38
C ASP A 319 14.19 19.12 -31.98
N LEU A 320 14.10 20.23 -31.21
CA LEU A 320 14.56 20.26 -29.82
C LEU A 320 13.66 19.44 -28.88
N SER A 321 12.39 19.21 -29.23
CA SER A 321 11.45 18.47 -28.39
C SER A 321 11.87 17.01 -28.25
N THR A 322 12.32 16.39 -29.31
CA THR A 322 12.86 15.01 -29.32
C THR A 322 14.14 14.90 -28.49
N ARG A 323 15.04 15.91 -28.55
CA ARG A 323 16.24 15.96 -27.73
C ARG A 323 15.91 16.18 -26.26
N GLN A 324 14.91 17.03 -25.96
CA GLN A 324 14.42 17.26 -24.60
C GLN A 324 14.00 15.96 -23.92
N GLY A 325 13.22 15.11 -24.61
CA GLY A 325 12.80 13.80 -24.09
C GLY A 325 13.97 12.90 -23.69
N LYS A 326 15.07 12.90 -24.48
CA LYS A 326 16.29 12.15 -24.13
C LYS A 326 16.98 12.73 -22.89
N VAL A 327 17.10 14.05 -22.78
CA VAL A 327 17.72 14.70 -21.62
C VAL A 327 16.91 14.40 -20.36
N HIS A 328 15.58 14.54 -20.43
CA HIS A 328 14.70 14.24 -19.30
C HIS A 328 14.83 12.77 -18.85
N ALA A 329 14.85 11.83 -19.77
CA ALA A 329 15.00 10.42 -19.44
C ALA A 329 16.40 10.09 -18.84
N GLN A 330 17.43 10.77 -19.31
CA GLN A 330 18.79 10.61 -18.76
C GLN A 330 18.88 11.16 -17.34
N THR A 331 18.41 12.39 -17.11
CA THR A 331 18.41 12.97 -15.76
C THR A 331 17.49 12.20 -14.81
N ALA A 332 16.36 11.67 -15.28
CA ALA A 332 15.48 10.82 -14.48
C ALA A 332 16.16 9.51 -14.05
N LEU A 333 16.97 8.90 -14.93
CA LEU A 333 17.76 7.72 -14.56
C LEU A 333 18.81 8.06 -13.48
N GLU A 334 19.56 9.14 -13.67
CA GLU A 334 20.56 9.60 -12.70
C GLU A 334 19.91 9.92 -11.34
N GLN A 335 18.76 10.62 -11.34
CA GLN A 335 17.99 10.89 -10.12
C GLN A 335 17.53 9.58 -9.45
N GLN A 336 17.05 8.61 -10.23
CA GLN A 336 16.60 7.32 -9.69
C GLN A 336 17.75 6.50 -9.09
N GLN A 337 18.96 6.61 -9.65
CA GLN A 337 20.16 5.99 -9.08
C GLN A 337 20.53 6.62 -7.73
N LEU A 338 20.48 7.95 -7.62
CA LEU A 338 20.70 8.65 -6.35
C LEU A 338 19.64 8.27 -5.29
N LEU A 339 18.36 8.18 -5.70
CA LEU A 339 17.29 7.72 -4.81
C LEU A 339 17.50 6.28 -4.33
N LEU A 340 18.06 5.42 -5.16
CA LEU A 340 18.38 4.03 -4.76
C LEU A 340 19.54 3.99 -3.74
N GLU A 341 20.56 4.80 -3.93
CA GLU A 341 21.66 4.94 -2.96
C GLU A 341 21.15 5.50 -1.63
N GLU A 342 20.34 6.55 -1.66
CA GLU A 342 19.68 7.13 -0.49
C GLU A 342 18.80 6.10 0.22
N ALA A 343 17.94 5.37 -0.52
CA ALA A 343 17.08 4.33 0.03
C ALA A 343 17.88 3.22 0.74
N ARG A 344 19.06 2.87 0.23
CA ARG A 344 19.94 1.89 0.88
C ARG A 344 20.48 2.40 2.21
N VAL A 345 20.96 3.65 2.23
CA VAL A 345 21.48 4.28 3.46
C VAL A 345 20.38 4.45 4.49
N ASP A 346 19.20 4.89 4.04
CA ASP A 346 18.03 5.04 4.89
C ASP A 346 17.55 3.70 5.47
N LEU A 347 17.52 2.64 4.67
CA LEU A 347 17.19 1.30 5.13
C LEU A 347 18.17 0.83 6.22
N GLN A 348 19.47 1.09 6.03
CA GLN A 348 20.49 0.77 7.03
C GLN A 348 20.27 1.54 8.32
N ARG A 349 20.00 2.86 8.23
CA ARG A 349 19.69 3.71 9.38
C ARG A 349 18.42 3.21 10.10
N GLN A 350 17.33 3.00 9.37
CA GLN A 350 16.05 2.55 9.93
C GLN A 350 16.17 1.20 10.62
N THR A 351 16.87 0.23 10.03
CA THR A 351 17.08 -1.09 10.65
C THR A 351 17.94 -1.00 11.91
N THR A 352 19.00 -0.18 11.88
CA THR A 352 19.85 0.07 13.06
C THR A 352 19.04 0.71 14.19
N ASP A 353 18.23 1.73 13.88
CA ASP A 353 17.38 2.42 14.84
C ASP A 353 16.29 1.49 15.41
N ALA A 354 15.66 0.66 14.58
CA ALA A 354 14.63 -0.27 15.01
C ALA A 354 15.19 -1.35 15.96
N VAL A 355 16.34 -1.94 15.64
CA VAL A 355 17.00 -2.92 16.53
C VAL A 355 17.44 -2.26 17.84
N ARG A 356 17.98 -1.05 17.79
CA ARG A 356 18.35 -0.29 18.98
C ARG A 356 17.12 0.02 19.85
N SER A 357 16.03 0.48 19.22
CA SER A 357 14.75 0.76 19.88
C SER A 357 14.19 -0.50 20.55
N LEU A 358 14.17 -1.62 19.86
CA LEU A 358 13.70 -2.90 20.41
C LEU A 358 14.48 -3.29 21.67
N ASN A 359 15.82 -3.19 21.65
CA ASN A 359 16.67 -3.47 22.80
C ASN A 359 16.44 -2.48 23.95
N THR A 360 16.19 -1.20 23.62
CA THR A 360 15.87 -0.18 24.64
C THR A 360 14.52 -0.46 25.30
N GLN A 361 13.48 -0.79 24.53
CA GLN A 361 12.16 -1.15 25.03
C GLN A 361 12.21 -2.39 25.92
N TRP A 362 13.05 -3.39 25.56
CA TRP A 362 13.26 -4.55 26.42
C TRP A 362 13.85 -4.17 27.77
N ARG A 363 14.92 -3.36 27.79
CA ARG A 363 15.52 -2.87 29.06
C ARG A 363 14.53 -2.07 29.89
N GLN A 364 13.75 -1.20 29.26
CA GLN A 364 12.70 -0.45 29.94
C GLN A 364 11.66 -1.37 30.58
N LEU A 365 11.27 -2.46 29.87
CA LEU A 365 10.37 -3.46 30.42
C LEU A 365 10.97 -4.16 31.65
N GLU A 366 12.23 -4.59 31.57
CA GLU A 366 12.91 -5.21 32.73
C GLU A 366 12.97 -4.28 33.95
N ILE A 367 13.27 -3.00 33.71
CA ILE A 367 13.34 -1.98 34.76
C ILE A 367 11.95 -1.72 35.34
N SER A 368 10.93 -1.53 34.49
CA SER A 368 9.54 -1.26 34.93
C SER A 368 8.95 -2.43 35.71
N GLN A 369 9.28 -3.68 35.34
CA GLN A 369 8.90 -4.86 36.11
C GLN A 369 9.50 -4.83 37.53
N ARG A 370 10.78 -4.50 37.62
CA ARG A 370 11.48 -4.40 38.92
C ARG A 370 10.89 -3.28 39.80
N VAL A 371 10.60 -2.12 39.19
CA VAL A 371 9.97 -0.99 39.89
C VAL A 371 8.60 -1.40 40.44
N MET A 372 7.77 -2.05 39.62
CA MET A 372 6.45 -2.54 40.03
C MET A 372 6.55 -3.54 41.20
N ASP A 373 7.47 -4.51 41.14
CA ASP A 373 7.65 -5.51 42.20
C ASP A 373 8.13 -4.86 43.50
N LEU A 374 9.03 -3.88 43.44
CA LEU A 374 9.51 -3.11 44.59
C LEU A 374 8.43 -2.21 45.18
N SER A 375 7.62 -1.52 44.34
CA SER A 375 6.49 -0.71 44.79
C SER A 375 5.45 -1.54 45.54
N ARG A 376 5.16 -2.75 45.03
CA ARG A 376 4.24 -3.70 45.67
C ARG A 376 4.76 -4.16 47.03
N ARG A 377 6.06 -4.48 47.16
CA ARG A 377 6.67 -4.81 48.45
C ARG A 377 6.69 -3.62 49.43
N LYS A 378 7.03 -2.43 48.92
CA LYS A 378 7.04 -1.19 49.71
C LYS A 378 5.68 -0.94 50.32
N LEU A 379 4.60 -1.03 49.56
CA LEU A 379 3.24 -0.86 50.02
C LEU A 379 2.85 -1.92 51.06
N ALA A 380 3.17 -3.18 50.82
CA ALA A 380 2.90 -4.29 51.75
C ALA A 380 3.55 -4.01 53.15
N ILE A 381 4.84 -3.66 53.15
CA ILE A 381 5.57 -3.32 54.40
C ILE A 381 4.91 -2.13 55.10
N GLU A 382 4.46 -1.10 54.35
CA GLU A 382 3.87 0.08 54.96
C GLU A 382 2.48 -0.22 55.56
N ASN A 383 1.71 -1.10 54.91
CA ASN A 383 0.45 -1.59 55.46
C ASN A 383 0.66 -2.33 56.80
N ASP A 384 1.72 -3.13 56.91
CA ASP A 384 2.05 -3.79 58.19
C ASP A 384 2.44 -2.81 59.27
N LYS A 385 3.17 -1.73 58.91
CA LYS A 385 3.51 -0.65 59.83
C LYS A 385 2.26 0.15 60.27
N LEU A 386 1.31 0.44 59.33
CA LEU A 386 0.07 1.10 59.65
C LEU A 386 -0.74 0.28 60.69
N ASN A 387 -0.87 -1.01 60.46
CA ASN A 387 -1.52 -1.96 61.40
C ASN A 387 -0.88 -1.93 62.79
N ALA A 388 0.46 -1.77 62.84
CA ALA A 388 1.23 -1.63 64.10
C ALA A 388 1.20 -0.19 64.66
N GLY A 389 0.49 0.76 64.08
CA GLY A 389 0.40 2.17 64.50
C GLY A 389 1.69 2.96 64.25
N ARG A 390 2.55 2.55 63.31
CA ARG A 390 3.86 3.14 63.02
C ARG A 390 3.91 3.84 61.64
N SER A 391 2.78 4.02 60.99
CA SER A 391 2.65 4.72 59.69
C SER A 391 1.44 5.64 59.70
N SER A 392 1.32 6.50 58.66
CA SER A 392 0.21 7.41 58.43
C SER A 392 -0.58 7.04 57.18
N ASN A 393 -1.84 7.45 57.11
CA ASN A 393 -2.70 7.32 55.96
C ASN A 393 -2.11 8.02 54.72
N PHE A 394 -1.49 9.17 54.91
CA PHE A 394 -0.79 9.89 53.83
C PHE A 394 0.29 9.03 53.17
N GLN A 395 1.07 8.30 54.00
CA GLN A 395 2.13 7.43 53.46
C GLN A 395 1.57 6.23 52.65
N ILE A 396 0.46 5.65 53.13
CA ILE A 396 -0.23 4.58 52.41
C ILE A 396 -0.78 5.09 51.08
N ILE A 397 -1.51 6.20 51.04
CA ILE A 397 -2.07 6.82 49.83
C ILE A 397 -0.94 7.14 48.80
N SER A 398 0.19 7.68 49.30
CA SER A 398 1.36 7.97 48.46
C SER A 398 1.91 6.68 47.81
N PHE A 399 2.06 5.60 48.61
CA PHE A 399 2.62 4.33 48.07
C PHE A 399 1.62 3.56 47.22
N GLU A 400 0.32 3.71 47.41
CA GLU A 400 -0.74 3.25 46.50
C GLU A 400 -0.66 3.96 45.15
N SER A 401 -0.46 5.26 45.15
CA SER A 401 -0.26 6.05 43.93
C SER A 401 1.03 5.63 43.20
N ASP A 402 2.14 5.39 43.92
CA ASP A 402 3.40 4.87 43.37
C ASP A 402 3.20 3.49 42.72
N LEU A 403 2.47 2.60 43.42
CA LEU A 403 2.19 1.25 42.89
C LEU A 403 1.35 1.31 41.64
N ARG A 404 0.26 2.08 41.62
CA ARG A 404 -0.59 2.26 40.43
C ARG A 404 0.21 2.78 39.24
N ALA A 405 1.01 3.84 39.45
CA ALA A 405 1.87 4.42 38.43
C ALA A 405 2.89 3.36 37.88
N ALA A 406 3.46 2.53 38.77
CA ALA A 406 4.38 1.46 38.39
C ALA A 406 3.69 0.33 37.61
N GLU A 407 2.46 -0.06 37.98
CA GLU A 407 1.66 -1.06 37.25
C GLU A 407 1.28 -0.55 35.84
N GLU A 408 0.86 0.72 35.69
CA GLU A 408 0.58 1.35 34.40
C GLU A 408 1.83 1.49 33.53
N ALA A 409 2.98 1.87 34.13
CA ALA A 409 4.26 1.96 33.43
C ALA A 409 4.73 0.60 32.92
N ASN A 410 4.61 -0.47 33.73
CA ASN A 410 4.95 -1.82 33.31
C ASN A 410 4.04 -2.33 32.19
N LEU A 411 2.73 -2.11 32.29
CA LEU A 411 1.77 -2.43 31.23
C LEU A 411 2.12 -1.69 29.93
N SER A 412 2.41 -0.39 30.02
CA SER A 412 2.82 0.41 28.86
C SER A 412 4.13 -0.07 28.25
N ALA A 413 5.13 -0.42 29.06
CA ALA A 413 6.40 -0.95 28.57
C ALA A 413 6.24 -2.30 27.83
N LYS A 414 5.36 -3.19 28.32
CA LYS A 414 5.02 -4.45 27.64
C LYS A 414 4.45 -4.19 26.24
N ILE A 415 3.48 -3.30 26.15
CA ILE A 415 2.84 -2.96 24.88
C ILE A 415 3.85 -2.30 23.92
N SER A 416 4.65 -1.34 24.42
CA SER A 416 5.66 -0.65 23.60
C SER A 416 6.69 -1.61 23.01
N TYR A 417 7.14 -2.60 23.78
CA TYR A 417 8.05 -3.63 23.27
C TYR A 417 7.40 -4.51 22.20
N LEU A 418 6.15 -4.94 22.41
CA LEU A 418 5.43 -5.75 21.44
C LEU A 418 5.16 -4.97 20.14
N ASP A 419 4.86 -3.68 20.25
CA ASP A 419 4.64 -2.81 19.09
C ASP A 419 5.94 -2.55 18.33
N ALA A 420 7.05 -2.29 19.04
CA ALA A 420 8.37 -2.17 18.43
C ALA A 420 8.78 -3.45 17.67
N ARG A 421 8.46 -4.63 18.21
CA ARG A 421 8.68 -5.91 17.53
C ARG A 421 7.86 -6.02 16.25
N SER A 422 6.56 -5.71 16.30
CA SER A 422 5.71 -5.77 15.10
C SER A 422 6.11 -4.73 14.05
N GLN A 423 6.54 -3.55 14.48
CA GLN A 423 7.06 -2.52 13.57
C GLN A 423 8.37 -2.97 12.90
N LEU A 424 9.23 -3.68 13.64
CA LEU A 424 10.42 -4.30 13.07
C LEU A 424 10.04 -5.35 12.01
N ASP A 425 9.04 -6.20 12.24
CA ASP A 425 8.57 -7.19 11.26
C ASP A 425 8.06 -6.52 9.97
N VAL A 426 7.37 -5.38 10.07
CA VAL A 426 6.97 -4.55 8.89
C VAL A 426 8.20 -4.01 8.18
N LEU A 427 9.14 -3.42 8.91
CA LEU A 427 10.37 -2.84 8.35
C LEU A 427 11.23 -3.87 7.64
N LEU A 428 11.36 -5.07 8.21
CA LEU A 428 12.09 -6.18 7.60
C LEU A 428 11.35 -6.80 6.41
N GLY A 429 10.07 -6.48 6.21
CA GLY A 429 9.21 -7.07 5.17
C GLY A 429 8.81 -8.52 5.42
N VAL A 430 8.87 -8.98 6.70
CA VAL A 430 8.55 -10.35 7.10
C VAL A 430 7.18 -10.49 7.78
N MET A 431 6.43 -9.41 7.94
CA MET A 431 5.13 -9.41 8.65
C MET A 431 4.17 -10.48 8.13
N LEU A 432 4.04 -10.63 6.81
CA LEU A 432 3.13 -11.62 6.21
C LEU A 432 3.59 -13.06 6.47
N GLU A 433 4.90 -13.29 6.41
CA GLU A 433 5.50 -14.60 6.70
C GLU A 433 5.30 -14.98 8.17
N SER A 434 5.49 -14.02 9.09
CA SER A 434 5.30 -14.23 10.54
C SER A 434 3.85 -14.60 10.91
N TRP A 435 2.88 -14.23 10.03
CA TRP A 435 1.46 -14.52 10.22
C TRP A 435 0.94 -15.58 9.23
N GLU A 436 1.83 -16.26 8.49
CA GLU A 436 1.48 -17.30 7.49
C GLU A 436 0.44 -16.84 6.46
N ILE A 437 0.52 -15.57 6.03
CA ILE A 437 -0.44 -14.96 5.11
C ILE A 437 0.12 -15.03 3.70
N SER A 438 -0.62 -15.71 2.80
CA SER A 438 -0.34 -15.72 1.36
C SER A 438 -1.10 -14.61 0.64
N LEU A 439 -0.42 -13.91 -0.27
CA LEU A 439 -1.02 -12.91 -1.15
C LEU A 439 -1.60 -13.49 -2.45
N GLU A 440 -1.53 -14.80 -2.67
CA GLU A 440 -2.05 -15.43 -3.90
C GLU A 440 -3.57 -15.29 -4.06
N SER A 441 -4.28 -15.07 -2.95
CA SER A 441 -5.73 -14.87 -2.92
C SER A 441 -6.19 -13.43 -3.23
N PHE A 442 -5.25 -12.53 -3.54
CA PHE A 442 -5.51 -11.12 -3.84
C PHE A 442 -5.57 -10.80 -5.34
#